data_400a18c2be9554867e4b8d6d65c4b129
#
_entry.id   400a18c2be9554867e4b8d6d65c4b129
#
_cell.length_a   1.000
_cell.length_b   1.000
_cell.length_c   1.000
_cell.angle_alpha   90.00
_cell.angle_beta   90.00
_cell.angle_gamma   90.00
#
_symmetry.space_group_name_H-M   'P 1'
#
loop_
_entity.id
_entity.type
_entity.pdbx_description
1 polymer ?
#
loop_
_entity_poly.entity_id
_entity_poly.type
_entity_poly.pdbx_seq_one_letter_code
_entity_poly.pdbx_strand_id
1 'polypeptide(L)'
;QIMAWMMDEYSALDKFNSPGFITGKPIVLGGSQGRDRSTALGVVIAIEQAAKRRGKEIKGSRIVIQGFGNAGSFLAKFLNDMGAKVVGISDAYGALHDPNGLDIDYLLDRRDSFGTVTNLFEDTISNKELFELDCDILVPAAISNQITEDNAHDIKAVSYTHLRAHET
;
A
#
# COMPACT_ATOMS: atom_id res chain seq x y z
N GLN A 1 -8.18 18.48 -3.94
CA GLN A 1 -8.44 19.94 -4.06
C GLN A 1 -7.34 20.63 -4.86
N ILE A 2 -6.06 20.44 -4.55
CA ILE A 2 -4.93 21.07 -5.28
C ILE A 2 -4.98 20.76 -6.78
N MET A 3 -5.21 19.50 -7.17
CA MET A 3 -5.32 19.12 -8.58
C MET A 3 -6.48 19.81 -9.32
N ALA A 4 -7.57 20.10 -8.61
CA ALA A 4 -8.68 20.87 -9.16
C ALA A 4 -8.28 22.32 -9.43
N TRP A 5 -7.57 22.95 -8.48
CA TRP A 5 -7.07 24.30 -8.66
C TRP A 5 -6.06 24.44 -9.79
N MET A 6 -5.15 23.47 -9.90
CA MET A 6 -4.17 23.44 -11.00
C MET A 6 -4.85 23.29 -12.36
N MET A 7 -5.91 22.47 -12.45
CA MET A 7 -6.67 22.34 -13.69
C MET A 7 -7.44 23.61 -14.05
N ASP A 8 -8.03 24.26 -13.04
CA ASP A 8 -8.78 25.51 -13.22
C ASP A 8 -7.88 26.63 -13.75
N GLU A 9 -6.74 26.85 -13.11
CA GLU A 9 -5.76 27.85 -13.53
C GLU A 9 -5.22 27.57 -14.95
N TYR A 10 -4.85 26.32 -15.24
CA TYR A 10 -4.37 25.96 -16.57
C TYR A 10 -5.45 26.18 -17.64
N SER A 11 -6.70 25.81 -17.35
CA SER A 11 -7.82 26.02 -18.28
C SER A 11 -8.09 27.50 -18.53
N ALA A 12 -7.90 28.37 -17.52
CA ALA A 12 -8.01 29.82 -17.66
C ALA A 12 -6.92 30.38 -18.56
N LEU A 13 -5.67 29.93 -18.43
CA LEU A 13 -4.54 30.33 -19.27
C LEU A 13 -4.70 29.84 -20.72
N ASP A 14 -5.11 28.61 -20.89
CA ASP A 14 -5.31 27.96 -22.19
C ASP A 14 -6.59 28.43 -22.92
N LYS A 15 -7.48 29.14 -22.19
CA LYS A 15 -8.81 29.60 -22.65
C LYS A 15 -9.70 28.46 -23.13
N PHE A 16 -9.44 27.24 -22.66
CA PHE A 16 -10.15 26.03 -23.01
C PHE A 16 -10.21 25.10 -21.80
N ASN A 17 -11.31 24.37 -21.64
CA ASN A 17 -11.41 23.36 -20.59
C ASN A 17 -10.50 22.17 -20.90
N SER A 18 -9.41 22.04 -20.14
CA SER A 18 -8.34 21.05 -20.38
C SER A 18 -8.30 19.96 -19.31
N PRO A 19 -9.31 19.06 -19.23
CA PRO A 19 -9.38 18.03 -18.18
C PRO A 19 -8.28 16.99 -18.28
N GLY A 20 -7.60 16.87 -19.40
CA GLY A 20 -6.44 15.99 -19.59
C GLY A 20 -5.13 16.50 -18.99
N PHE A 21 -5.08 17.77 -18.56
CA PHE A 21 -3.85 18.40 -18.09
C PHE A 21 -3.23 17.72 -16.87
N ILE A 22 -4.04 17.27 -15.89
CA ILE A 22 -3.55 16.69 -14.64
C ILE A 22 -4.37 15.50 -14.19
N THR A 23 -3.71 14.52 -13.58
CA THR A 23 -4.35 13.34 -12.94
C THR A 23 -4.71 13.61 -11.48
N GLY A 24 -5.47 12.72 -10.85
CA GLY A 24 -5.81 12.80 -9.42
C GLY A 24 -6.84 13.87 -9.06
N LYS A 25 -7.49 14.49 -10.03
CA LYS A 25 -8.60 15.43 -9.81
C LYS A 25 -9.90 14.70 -9.45
N PRO A 26 -10.87 15.39 -8.83
CA PRO A 26 -12.19 14.83 -8.54
C PRO A 26 -12.89 14.29 -9.78
N ILE A 27 -13.71 13.24 -9.60
CA ILE A 27 -14.46 12.60 -10.71
C ILE A 27 -15.36 13.59 -11.43
N VAL A 28 -16.01 14.49 -10.69
CA VAL A 28 -16.88 15.55 -11.26
C VAL A 28 -16.15 16.51 -12.19
N LEU A 29 -14.81 16.58 -12.11
CA LEU A 29 -13.95 17.37 -12.97
C LEU A 29 -13.24 16.52 -14.04
N GLY A 30 -13.78 15.33 -14.36
CA GLY A 30 -13.20 14.42 -15.34
C GLY A 30 -12.07 13.54 -14.77
N GLY A 31 -12.04 13.30 -13.45
CA GLY A 31 -11.17 12.31 -12.81
C GLY A 31 -11.61 10.89 -13.12
N SER A 32 -10.66 9.95 -13.16
CA SER A 32 -10.94 8.53 -13.40
C SER A 32 -11.45 7.85 -12.14
N GLN A 33 -12.53 7.07 -12.25
CA GLN A 33 -13.03 6.23 -11.15
C GLN A 33 -12.01 5.16 -10.78
N GLY A 34 -11.90 4.88 -9.47
CA GLY A 34 -11.02 3.85 -8.94
C GLY A 34 -9.53 4.19 -8.95
N ARG A 35 -9.13 5.41 -9.37
CA ARG A 35 -7.72 5.83 -9.40
C ARG A 35 -7.06 5.79 -8.00
N ASP A 36 -7.85 6.01 -6.97
CA ASP A 36 -7.46 5.96 -5.56
C ASP A 36 -6.97 4.57 -5.12
N ARG A 37 -7.53 3.51 -5.70
CA ARG A 37 -7.30 2.12 -5.29
C ARG A 37 -6.73 1.20 -6.38
N SER A 38 -6.64 1.67 -7.63
CA SER A 38 -6.25 0.84 -8.77
C SER A 38 -4.85 0.25 -8.64
N THR A 39 -3.90 0.98 -8.03
CA THR A 39 -2.54 0.48 -7.77
C THR A 39 -2.58 -0.73 -6.82
N ALA A 40 -3.29 -0.62 -5.71
CA ALA A 40 -3.45 -1.72 -4.76
C ALA A 40 -4.13 -2.92 -5.41
N LEU A 41 -5.19 -2.69 -6.18
CA LEU A 41 -5.91 -3.76 -6.87
C LEU A 41 -5.02 -4.51 -7.87
N GLY A 42 -4.18 -3.79 -8.63
CA GLY A 42 -3.21 -4.40 -9.53
C GLY A 42 -2.21 -5.32 -8.81
N VAL A 43 -1.74 -4.91 -7.63
CA VAL A 43 -0.86 -5.73 -6.79
C VAL A 43 -1.57 -6.95 -6.25
N VAL A 44 -2.81 -6.82 -5.79
CA VAL A 44 -3.64 -7.97 -5.34
C VAL A 44 -3.77 -8.99 -6.45
N ILE A 45 -4.11 -8.57 -7.68
CA ILE A 45 -4.21 -9.46 -8.83
C ILE A 45 -2.88 -10.18 -9.11
N ALA A 46 -1.76 -9.46 -9.03
CA ALA A 46 -0.43 -10.06 -9.21
C ALA A 46 -0.12 -11.10 -8.12
N ILE A 47 -0.41 -10.80 -6.86
CA ILE A 47 -0.26 -11.72 -5.73
C ILE A 47 -1.13 -12.97 -5.94
N GLU A 48 -2.40 -12.80 -6.32
CA GLU A 48 -3.33 -13.89 -6.58
C GLU A 48 -2.80 -14.83 -7.68
N GLN A 49 -2.33 -14.26 -8.79
CA GLN A 49 -1.78 -15.05 -9.89
C GLN A 49 -0.48 -15.78 -9.49
N ALA A 50 0.38 -15.13 -8.72
CA ALA A 50 1.60 -15.75 -8.19
C ALA A 50 1.29 -16.89 -7.22
N ALA A 51 0.31 -16.71 -6.32
CA ALA A 51 -0.14 -17.76 -5.39
C ALA A 51 -0.71 -18.96 -6.15
N LYS A 52 -1.61 -18.74 -7.11
CA LYS A 52 -2.18 -19.79 -7.96
C LYS A 52 -1.11 -20.60 -8.69
N ARG A 53 -0.09 -19.94 -9.26
CA ARG A 53 1.02 -20.65 -9.94
C ARG A 53 1.85 -21.52 -9.00
N ARG A 54 1.86 -21.20 -7.70
CA ARG A 54 2.55 -21.97 -6.66
C ARG A 54 1.64 -22.97 -5.96
N GLY A 55 0.38 -23.12 -6.38
CA GLY A 55 -0.61 -23.98 -5.75
C GLY A 55 -0.98 -23.56 -4.32
N LYS A 56 -0.86 -22.24 -4.02
CA LYS A 56 -1.18 -21.67 -2.72
C LYS A 56 -2.44 -20.80 -2.80
N GLU A 57 -3.16 -20.74 -1.69
CA GLU A 57 -4.31 -19.84 -1.53
C GLU A 57 -3.88 -18.58 -0.76
N ILE A 58 -4.55 -17.45 -1.05
CA ILE A 58 -4.37 -16.22 -0.28
C ILE A 58 -5.02 -16.33 1.10
N LYS A 59 -6.16 -17.02 1.16
CA LYS A 59 -6.87 -17.24 2.42
C LYS A 59 -5.99 -17.92 3.45
N GLY A 60 -5.86 -17.27 4.61
CA GLY A 60 -5.02 -17.74 5.72
C GLY A 60 -3.51 -17.46 5.56
N SER A 61 -3.05 -16.96 4.41
CA SER A 61 -1.65 -16.54 4.23
C SER A 61 -1.30 -15.38 5.13
N ARG A 62 -0.10 -15.41 5.71
CA ARG A 62 0.45 -14.32 6.53
C ARG A 62 1.15 -13.32 5.63
N ILE A 63 0.72 -12.08 5.71
CA ILE A 63 1.19 -11.01 4.82
C ILE A 63 1.79 -9.87 5.63
N VAL A 64 2.94 -9.40 5.19
CA VAL A 64 3.60 -8.21 5.71
C VAL A 64 3.60 -7.14 4.62
N ILE A 65 3.22 -5.92 4.98
CA ILE A 65 3.12 -4.78 4.05
C ILE A 65 3.96 -3.63 4.59
N GLN A 66 4.97 -3.22 3.83
CA GLN A 66 5.72 -2.02 4.15
C GLN A 66 4.99 -0.80 3.58
N GLY A 67 4.63 0.12 4.46
CA GLY A 67 3.90 1.35 4.12
C GLY A 67 2.38 1.19 4.23
N PHE A 68 1.74 2.16 4.89
CA PHE A 68 0.28 2.21 5.07
C PHE A 68 -0.33 3.48 4.46
N GLY A 69 0.36 4.03 3.47
CA GLY A 69 -0.14 5.12 2.63
C GLY A 69 -1.28 4.67 1.71
N ASN A 70 -1.53 5.41 0.63
CA ASN A 70 -2.66 5.12 -0.26
C ASN A 70 -2.63 3.68 -0.83
N ALA A 71 -1.50 3.24 -1.36
CA ALA A 71 -1.40 1.90 -1.95
C ALA A 71 -1.44 0.79 -0.88
N GLY A 72 -0.62 0.91 0.18
CA GLY A 72 -0.52 -0.13 1.21
C GLY A 72 -1.78 -0.33 2.02
N SER A 73 -2.53 0.73 2.33
CA SER A 73 -3.76 0.64 3.09
C SER A 73 -4.89 -0.04 2.32
N PHE A 74 -5.11 0.32 1.04
CA PHE A 74 -6.07 -0.39 0.19
C PHE A 74 -5.64 -1.84 -0.07
N LEU A 75 -4.33 -2.09 -0.22
CA LEU A 75 -3.81 -3.45 -0.35
C LEU A 75 -4.12 -4.29 0.88
N ALA A 76 -3.84 -3.76 2.08
CA ALA A 76 -4.16 -4.42 3.34
C ALA A 76 -5.65 -4.76 3.44
N LYS A 77 -6.53 -3.81 3.09
CA LYS A 77 -7.98 -4.01 3.08
C LYS A 77 -8.39 -5.13 2.13
N PHE A 78 -7.95 -5.08 0.88
CA PHE A 78 -8.34 -6.10 -0.11
C PHE A 78 -7.86 -7.50 0.28
N LEU A 79 -6.61 -7.64 0.76
CA LEU A 79 -6.07 -8.93 1.17
C LEU A 79 -6.77 -9.46 2.43
N ASN A 80 -7.10 -8.58 3.38
CA ASN A 80 -7.89 -8.92 4.55
C ASN A 80 -9.30 -9.42 4.17
N ASP A 81 -9.98 -8.73 3.25
CA ASP A 81 -11.29 -9.13 2.73
C ASP A 81 -11.26 -10.48 1.98
N MET A 82 -10.11 -10.85 1.40
CA MET A 82 -9.87 -12.16 0.81
C MET A 82 -9.53 -13.25 1.85
N GLY A 83 -9.50 -12.90 3.13
CA GLY A 83 -9.24 -13.81 4.24
C GLY A 83 -7.77 -14.07 4.52
N ALA A 84 -6.85 -13.25 4.00
CA ALA A 84 -5.46 -13.28 4.42
C ALA A 84 -5.30 -12.69 5.83
N LYS A 85 -4.21 -13.00 6.50
CA LYS A 85 -3.81 -12.42 7.78
C LYS A 85 -2.71 -11.38 7.54
N VAL A 86 -3.04 -10.11 7.61
CA VAL A 86 -2.03 -9.05 7.58
C VAL A 86 -1.38 -9.00 8.97
N VAL A 87 -0.21 -9.59 9.10
CA VAL A 87 0.49 -9.75 10.38
C VAL A 87 1.47 -8.63 10.68
N GLY A 88 1.83 -7.82 9.68
CA GLY A 88 2.72 -6.68 9.86
C GLY A 88 2.43 -5.57 8.86
N ILE A 89 2.45 -4.34 9.34
CA ILE A 89 2.41 -3.13 8.50
C ILE A 89 3.39 -2.11 9.04
N SER A 90 3.88 -1.22 8.19
CA SER A 90 4.71 -0.10 8.64
C SER A 90 4.26 1.24 8.09
N ASP A 91 4.71 2.29 8.75
CA ASP A 91 4.69 3.65 8.26
C ASP A 91 6.08 4.29 8.32
N ALA A 92 6.16 5.62 8.27
CA ALA A 92 7.44 6.34 8.29
C ALA A 92 8.17 6.27 9.64
N TYR A 93 7.49 5.92 10.73
CA TYR A 93 8.01 5.99 12.09
C TYR A 93 8.32 4.63 12.70
N GLY A 94 7.72 3.55 12.17
CA GLY A 94 7.94 2.20 12.69
C GLY A 94 6.99 1.20 12.05
N ALA A 95 6.81 0.08 12.74
CA ALA A 95 5.91 -0.98 12.27
C ALA A 95 5.09 -1.60 13.41
N LEU A 96 3.93 -2.11 13.04
CA LEU A 96 3.05 -2.90 13.90
C LEU A 96 3.17 -4.37 13.52
N HIS A 97 3.16 -5.24 14.51
CA HIS A 97 3.18 -6.68 14.31
C HIS A 97 2.19 -7.37 15.25
N ASP A 98 1.31 -8.20 14.68
CA ASP A 98 0.48 -9.16 15.42
C ASP A 98 0.46 -10.49 14.65
N PRO A 99 0.98 -11.58 15.22
CA PRO A 99 1.01 -12.89 14.56
C PRO A 99 -0.40 -13.47 14.30
N ASN A 100 -1.42 -12.97 15.00
CA ASN A 100 -2.82 -13.39 14.80
C ASN A 100 -3.51 -12.62 13.65
N GLY A 101 -2.93 -11.50 13.24
CA GLY A 101 -3.45 -10.57 12.24
C GLY A 101 -3.93 -9.25 12.85
N LEU A 102 -3.54 -8.16 12.23
CA LEU A 102 -3.91 -6.80 12.62
C LEU A 102 -5.37 -6.50 12.24
N ASP A 103 -6.04 -5.72 13.07
CA ASP A 103 -7.38 -5.18 12.75
C ASP A 103 -7.25 -4.05 11.72
N ILE A 104 -7.36 -4.42 10.45
CA ILE A 104 -7.16 -3.50 9.34
C ILE A 104 -8.25 -2.43 9.28
N ASP A 105 -9.50 -2.75 9.61
CA ASP A 105 -10.59 -1.78 9.60
C ASP A 105 -10.38 -0.73 10.69
N TYR A 106 -9.96 -1.14 11.88
CA TYR A 106 -9.57 -0.22 12.96
C TYR A 106 -8.44 0.73 12.54
N LEU A 107 -7.42 0.21 11.88
CA LEU A 107 -6.28 1.01 11.43
C LEU A 107 -6.65 1.99 10.32
N LEU A 108 -7.52 1.58 9.39
CA LEU A 108 -8.01 2.43 8.30
C LEU A 108 -8.81 3.62 8.81
N ASP A 109 -9.64 3.41 9.81
CA ASP A 109 -10.48 4.46 10.40
C ASP A 109 -9.65 5.52 11.14
N ARG A 110 -8.46 5.17 11.60
CA ARG A 110 -7.62 6.01 12.46
C ARG A 110 -6.35 6.54 11.81
N ARG A 111 -6.01 6.05 10.63
CA ARG A 111 -4.83 6.56 9.93
C ARG A 111 -4.98 8.04 9.59
N ASP A 112 -3.90 8.78 9.68
CA ASP A 112 -3.86 10.16 9.20
C ASP A 112 -3.77 10.24 7.66
N SER A 113 -3.74 11.46 7.11
CA SER A 113 -3.63 11.70 5.67
C SER A 113 -2.31 11.24 5.05
N PHE A 114 -1.28 10.99 5.86
CA PHE A 114 0.03 10.48 5.45
C PHE A 114 0.14 8.96 5.59
N GLY A 115 -0.87 8.32 6.18
CA GLY A 115 -0.89 6.87 6.42
C GLY A 115 -0.19 6.46 7.70
N THR A 116 -0.04 7.37 8.66
CA THR A 116 0.56 7.09 9.95
C THR A 116 -0.44 6.39 10.87
N VAL A 117 -0.04 5.29 11.47
CA VAL A 117 -0.82 4.49 12.42
C VAL A 117 0.00 4.01 13.61
N THR A 118 1.33 3.96 13.50
CA THR A 118 2.20 3.47 14.59
C THR A 118 2.12 4.32 15.84
N ASN A 119 1.84 5.61 15.72
CA ASN A 119 1.63 6.54 16.83
C ASN A 119 0.39 6.23 17.69
N LEU A 120 -0.46 5.30 17.27
CA LEU A 120 -1.62 4.85 18.04
C LEU A 120 -1.28 3.76 19.06
N PHE A 121 -0.06 3.23 19.03
CA PHE A 121 0.38 2.07 19.81
C PHE A 121 1.68 2.35 20.53
N GLU A 122 1.82 1.80 21.74
CA GLU A 122 3.07 1.87 22.52
C GLU A 122 4.07 0.79 22.05
N ASP A 123 3.56 -0.40 21.71
CA ASP A 123 4.37 -1.53 21.27
C ASP A 123 4.54 -1.49 19.74
N THR A 124 5.66 -0.96 19.29
CA THR A 124 6.04 -0.93 17.87
C THR A 124 7.40 -1.57 17.67
N ILE A 125 7.64 -2.09 16.47
CA ILE A 125 8.94 -2.59 16.03
C ILE A 125 9.55 -1.62 15.01
N SER A 126 10.84 -1.74 14.74
CA SER A 126 11.50 -0.95 13.72
C SER A 126 11.09 -1.38 12.30
N ASN A 127 11.25 -0.47 11.34
CA ASN A 127 11.05 -0.78 9.92
C ASN A 127 12.01 -1.88 9.42
N LYS A 128 13.18 -2.05 10.04
CA LYS A 128 14.10 -3.14 9.75
C LYS A 128 13.54 -4.48 10.21
N GLU A 129 13.08 -4.57 11.44
CA GLU A 129 12.50 -5.79 12.01
C GLU A 129 11.26 -6.26 11.24
N LEU A 130 10.52 -5.34 10.59
CA LEU A 130 9.39 -5.71 9.74
C LEU A 130 9.80 -6.68 8.62
N PHE A 131 10.96 -6.47 7.98
CA PHE A 131 11.45 -7.32 6.90
C PHE A 131 11.90 -8.70 7.38
N GLU A 132 12.24 -8.83 8.67
CA GLU A 132 12.68 -10.07 9.30
C GLU A 132 11.52 -10.93 9.82
N LEU A 133 10.27 -10.42 9.72
CA LEU A 133 9.10 -11.16 10.16
C LEU A 133 8.88 -12.42 9.32
N ASP A 134 8.48 -13.49 9.99
CA ASP A 134 8.08 -14.72 9.32
C ASP A 134 6.70 -14.54 8.67
N CYS A 135 6.66 -14.55 7.34
CA CYS A 135 5.45 -14.36 6.55
C CYS A 135 5.49 -15.16 5.25
N ASP A 136 4.32 -15.36 4.66
CA ASP A 136 4.20 -16.03 3.37
C ASP A 136 4.45 -15.06 2.22
N ILE A 137 4.00 -13.82 2.37
CA ILE A 137 4.10 -12.78 1.34
C ILE A 137 4.56 -11.47 1.97
N LEU A 138 5.62 -10.88 1.43
CA LEU A 138 6.10 -9.55 1.77
C LEU A 138 5.80 -8.59 0.62
N VAL A 139 5.19 -7.44 0.95
CA VAL A 139 4.86 -6.41 -0.05
C VAL A 139 5.49 -5.07 0.32
N PRO A 140 6.64 -4.72 -0.24
CA PRO A 140 7.19 -3.37 -0.15
C PRO A 140 6.30 -2.39 -0.94
N ALA A 141 5.56 -1.53 -0.23
CA ALA A 141 4.63 -0.55 -0.79
C ALA A 141 4.90 0.88 -0.30
N ALA A 142 6.17 1.17 0.02
CA ALA A 142 6.66 2.47 0.44
C ALA A 142 7.63 3.06 -0.60
N ILE A 143 8.72 3.66 -0.14
CA ILE A 143 9.76 4.23 -1.01
C ILE A 143 10.62 3.15 -1.67
N SER A 144 11.34 3.50 -2.73
CA SER A 144 12.25 2.59 -3.44
C SER A 144 13.48 2.21 -2.59
N ASN A 145 14.22 1.19 -3.03
CA ASN A 145 15.48 0.73 -2.44
C ASN A 145 15.39 0.29 -0.97
N GLN A 146 14.28 -0.31 -0.59
CA GLN A 146 14.11 -0.83 0.78
C GLN A 146 14.73 -2.22 0.95
N ILE A 147 14.77 -3.01 -0.11
CA ILE A 147 15.48 -4.28 -0.15
C ILE A 147 16.81 -4.04 -0.88
N THR A 148 17.90 -4.28 -0.18
CA THR A 148 19.28 -4.09 -0.64
C THR A 148 20.09 -5.37 -0.46
N GLU A 149 21.31 -5.40 -0.95
CA GLU A 149 22.22 -6.53 -0.72
C GLU A 149 22.47 -6.78 0.78
N ASP A 150 22.44 -5.71 1.59
CA ASP A 150 22.70 -5.78 3.03
C ASP A 150 21.59 -6.46 3.84
N ASN A 151 20.33 -6.41 3.38
CA ASN A 151 19.18 -6.93 4.12
C ASN A 151 18.42 -8.04 3.40
N ALA A 152 18.73 -8.31 2.14
CA ALA A 152 18.01 -9.32 1.36
C ALA A 152 18.09 -10.73 1.97
N HIS A 153 19.19 -11.03 2.68
CA HIS A 153 19.40 -12.33 3.33
C HIS A 153 18.59 -12.50 4.65
N ASP A 154 18.11 -11.40 5.24
CA ASP A 154 17.30 -11.42 6.46
C ASP A 154 15.81 -11.65 6.15
N ILE A 155 15.42 -11.54 4.88
CA ILE A 155 14.02 -11.69 4.44
C ILE A 155 13.61 -13.16 4.47
N LYS A 156 12.61 -13.48 5.31
CA LYS A 156 12.06 -14.83 5.50
C LYS A 156 10.84 -15.13 4.64
N ALA A 157 10.34 -14.15 3.89
CA ALA A 157 9.15 -14.31 3.07
C ALA A 157 9.33 -15.40 1.99
N VAL A 158 8.33 -16.25 1.83
CA VAL A 158 8.29 -17.28 0.76
C VAL A 158 8.13 -16.63 -0.62
N SER A 159 7.48 -15.46 -0.69
CA SER A 159 7.30 -14.67 -1.93
C SER A 159 7.31 -13.19 -1.60
N TYR A 160 7.85 -12.38 -2.50
CA TYR A 160 7.74 -10.93 -2.39
C TYR A 160 7.25 -10.32 -3.70
N THR A 161 6.48 -9.23 -3.59
CA THR A 161 6.01 -8.43 -4.72
C THR A 161 6.45 -7.00 -4.51
N HIS A 162 7.20 -6.45 -5.47
CA HIS A 162 7.70 -5.09 -5.40
C HIS A 162 6.71 -4.13 -6.03
N LEU A 163 6.28 -3.13 -5.27
CA LEU A 163 5.47 -2.02 -5.78
C LEU A 163 6.40 -0.84 -6.00
N ARG A 164 6.73 -0.57 -7.25
CA ARG A 164 7.45 0.65 -7.59
C ARG A 164 6.41 1.76 -7.76
N ALA A 165 6.36 2.71 -6.84
CA ALA A 165 5.66 3.94 -7.09
C ALA A 165 6.38 4.66 -8.25
N HIS A 166 5.70 4.80 -9.38
CA HIS A 166 6.12 5.77 -10.37
C HIS A 166 5.75 7.14 -9.82
N GLU A 167 6.74 7.86 -9.34
CA GLU A 167 6.62 9.30 -9.17
C GLU A 167 6.47 9.89 -10.57
N THR A 168 5.28 10.33 -10.89
CA THR A 168 5.00 11.21 -12.03
C THR A 168 4.60 12.56 -11.54
#